data_1f2cf492a49dd0c62c52858096aab5c2
#
_entry.id   1f2cf492a49dd0c62c52858096aab5c2
#
_cell.length_a   1.000
_cell.length_b   1.000
_cell.length_c   1.000
_cell.angle_alpha   90.00
_cell.angle_beta   90.00
_cell.angle_gamma   90.00
#
_symmetry.space_group_name_H-M   'P 1'
#
loop_
_entity.id
_entity.type
_entity.pdbx_description
1 polymer ?
#
loop_
_entity_poly.entity_id
_entity_poly.type
_entity_poly.pdbx_seq_one_letter_code
_entity_poly.pdbx_strand_id
1 'polypeptide(L)'
;MSQHRMIRSAFILILVVAMAAPLFAQAPAGWQVRIDKSTNASDPDDVPEVKVVTVGKGFRVTGGPAGTYWNTANTAKGNYTVRGNFNLMKPSGHVNYYGIVFGGSDLNGVNQQYLYFLVAQNGSFIVRHRTGEKVSVVVTMPHPAVRLPGADGTSTNALEVRVGAAQIEYVVNGQVVHTTPKTGLTAQTNGIAGVRVNHVLDVTVDGFQVQQQ
;
A
#
# COMPACT_ATOMS: atom_id res chain seq x y z
N MET A 1 67.31 49.66 13.88
CA MET A 1 66.66 48.99 12.74
C MET A 1 65.75 47.89 13.30
N SER A 2 64.46 48.20 13.39
CA SER A 2 63.45 47.29 13.92
C SER A 2 62.57 46.78 12.76
N GLN A 3 62.62 45.48 12.51
CA GLN A 3 61.80 44.86 11.49
C GLN A 3 60.47 44.39 12.08
N HIS A 4 59.39 45.05 11.71
CA HIS A 4 58.03 44.61 12.03
C HIS A 4 57.64 43.46 11.06
N ARG A 5 57.50 42.25 11.65
CA ARG A 5 56.86 41.10 10.95
C ARG A 5 55.32 41.27 10.99
N MET A 6 54.71 41.52 9.84
CA MET A 6 53.28 41.47 9.64
C MET A 6 52.85 40.02 9.54
N ILE A 7 52.06 39.54 10.54
CA ILE A 7 51.40 38.27 10.52
C ILE A 7 50.09 38.46 9.68
N ARG A 8 50.02 37.86 8.52
CA ARG A 8 48.80 37.82 7.71
C ARG A 8 47.99 36.64 8.15
N SER A 9 46.91 36.91 8.93
CA SER A 9 45.90 35.89 9.29
C SER A 9 45.02 35.61 8.08
N ALA A 10 45.16 34.42 7.47
CA ALA A 10 44.28 33.96 6.43
C ALA A 10 43.02 33.38 7.05
N PHE A 11 41.89 34.04 6.92
CA PHE A 11 40.58 33.50 7.27
C PHE A 11 40.16 32.51 6.20
N ILE A 12 40.15 31.21 6.51
CA ILE A 12 39.57 30.20 5.65
C ILE A 12 38.06 30.21 5.90
N LEU A 13 37.29 30.70 4.95
CA LEU A 13 35.84 30.67 4.93
C LEU A 13 35.42 29.24 4.51
N ILE A 14 35.04 28.39 5.46
CA ILE A 14 34.48 27.07 5.20
C ILE A 14 33.03 27.29 4.72
N LEU A 15 32.81 27.18 3.42
CA LEU A 15 31.49 27.20 2.81
C LEU A 15 30.83 25.82 3.07
N VAL A 16 29.97 25.72 4.09
CA VAL A 16 29.14 24.54 4.31
C VAL A 16 28.02 24.53 3.26
N VAL A 17 28.23 23.80 2.18
CA VAL A 17 27.17 23.51 1.22
C VAL A 17 26.25 22.48 1.87
N ALA A 18 25.15 22.93 2.44
CA ALA A 18 24.06 22.07 2.85
C ALA A 18 23.46 21.46 1.58
N MET A 19 23.82 20.22 1.24
CA MET A 19 23.11 19.45 0.23
C MET A 19 21.68 19.21 0.78
N ALA A 20 20.72 19.97 0.26
CA ALA A 20 19.32 19.63 0.41
C ALA A 20 19.10 18.31 -0.33
N ALA A 21 19.10 17.19 0.39
CA ALA A 21 18.64 15.92 -0.17
C ALA A 21 17.20 16.14 -0.63
N PRO A 22 16.82 15.70 -1.86
CA PRO A 22 15.45 15.79 -2.30
C PRO A 22 14.59 15.05 -1.26
N LEU A 23 13.62 15.75 -0.69
CA LEU A 23 12.57 15.13 0.12
C LEU A 23 11.75 14.25 -0.83
N PHE A 24 12.22 13.04 -1.08
CA PHE A 24 11.35 12.00 -1.61
C PHE A 24 10.27 11.81 -0.55
N ALA A 25 9.02 11.95 -0.94
CA ALA A 25 7.89 11.65 -0.09
C ALA A 25 8.05 10.18 0.38
N GLN A 26 8.47 10.00 1.63
CA GLN A 26 8.83 8.69 2.14
C GLN A 26 7.60 8.03 2.76
N ALA A 27 7.46 6.73 2.50
CA ALA A 27 6.54 5.89 3.24
C ALA A 27 6.76 6.08 4.76
N PRO A 28 5.73 5.90 5.61
CA PRO A 28 5.89 6.01 7.06
C PRO A 28 7.04 5.14 7.56
N ALA A 29 7.67 5.53 8.66
CA ALA A 29 8.81 4.80 9.22
C ALA A 29 8.51 3.30 9.37
N GLY A 30 9.42 2.45 8.90
CA GLY A 30 9.30 0.99 8.92
C GLY A 30 8.45 0.39 7.79
N TRP A 31 7.79 1.22 6.97
CA TRP A 31 7.07 0.71 5.80
C TRP A 31 8.02 0.53 4.61
N GLN A 32 7.81 -0.56 3.90
CA GLN A 32 8.48 -0.92 2.66
C GLN A 32 7.50 -0.82 1.50
N VAL A 33 8.04 -0.66 0.30
CA VAL A 33 7.25 -0.47 -0.92
C VAL A 33 7.82 -1.34 -2.04
N ARG A 34 6.95 -2.06 -2.72
CA ARG A 34 7.23 -2.67 -4.01
C ARG A 34 6.32 -2.07 -5.07
N ILE A 35 6.90 -1.59 -6.14
CA ILE A 35 6.18 -1.06 -7.29
C ILE A 35 6.18 -2.12 -8.40
N ASP A 36 4.99 -2.43 -8.92
CA ASP A 36 4.79 -3.37 -10.01
C ASP A 36 4.69 -2.58 -11.32
N LYS A 37 5.81 -2.35 -11.98
CA LYS A 37 5.85 -1.70 -13.29
C LYS A 37 5.46 -2.69 -14.38
N SER A 38 4.76 -2.19 -15.40
CA SER A 38 4.50 -2.91 -16.64
C SER A 38 5.82 -3.21 -17.37
N THR A 39 5.84 -4.30 -18.12
CA THR A 39 6.92 -4.57 -19.07
C THR A 39 6.83 -3.68 -20.31
N ASN A 40 5.69 -3.02 -20.54
CA ASN A 40 5.49 -2.04 -21.60
C ASN A 40 5.95 -0.66 -21.10
N ALA A 41 7.08 -0.17 -21.57
CA ALA A 41 7.63 1.13 -21.20
C ALA A 41 6.73 2.34 -21.59
N SER A 42 5.74 2.12 -22.45
CA SER A 42 4.76 3.14 -22.88
C SER A 42 3.43 3.02 -22.15
N ASP A 43 3.35 2.20 -21.11
CA ASP A 43 2.11 2.06 -20.33
C ASP A 43 1.77 3.40 -19.64
N PRO A 44 0.65 4.03 -19.99
CA PRO A 44 0.30 5.33 -19.42
C PRO A 44 0.06 5.28 -17.91
N ASP A 45 -0.24 4.11 -17.35
CA ASP A 45 -0.43 3.90 -15.92
C ASP A 45 0.90 3.94 -15.15
N ASP A 46 2.02 3.69 -15.83
CA ASP A 46 3.36 3.69 -15.24
C ASP A 46 4.09 5.04 -15.37
N VAL A 47 3.57 5.98 -16.15
CA VAL A 47 4.22 7.28 -16.41
C VAL A 47 4.27 8.19 -15.19
N PRO A 48 3.21 8.35 -14.37
CA PRO A 48 3.29 9.12 -13.15
C PRO A 48 4.12 8.40 -12.09
N GLU A 49 5.01 9.12 -11.40
CA GLU A 49 5.70 8.55 -10.24
C GLU A 49 4.74 8.33 -9.07
N VAL A 50 4.90 7.19 -8.38
CA VAL A 50 4.21 6.94 -7.11
C VAL A 50 4.76 7.86 -6.03
N LYS A 51 3.87 8.61 -5.40
CA LYS A 51 4.20 9.43 -4.21
C LYS A 51 3.55 8.81 -2.99
N VAL A 52 4.33 8.62 -1.94
CA VAL A 52 3.83 8.13 -0.64
C VAL A 52 4.16 9.19 0.40
N VAL A 53 3.14 9.69 1.10
CA VAL A 53 3.27 10.75 2.10
C VAL A 53 2.62 10.32 3.39
N THR A 54 3.30 10.50 4.52
CA THR A 54 2.70 10.30 5.85
C THR A 54 1.59 11.34 6.08
N VAL A 55 0.41 10.88 6.49
CA VAL A 55 -0.75 11.73 6.82
C VAL A 55 -1.30 11.28 8.18
N GLY A 56 -1.17 12.11 9.19
CA GLY A 56 -1.57 11.75 10.56
C GLY A 56 -0.84 10.51 11.05
N LYS A 57 -1.59 9.46 11.40
CA LYS A 57 -1.05 8.14 11.78
C LYS A 57 -1.01 7.15 10.60
N GLY A 58 -1.46 7.56 9.43
CA GLY A 58 -1.51 6.77 8.21
C GLY A 58 -0.63 7.34 7.10
N PHE A 59 -1.00 7.08 5.87
CA PHE A 59 -0.28 7.56 4.69
C PHE A 59 -1.22 7.73 3.48
N ARG A 60 -0.77 8.51 2.52
CA ARG A 60 -1.43 8.71 1.23
C ARG A 60 -0.53 8.21 0.12
N VAL A 61 -1.12 7.47 -0.82
CA VAL A 61 -0.50 7.01 -2.06
C VAL A 61 -1.16 7.74 -3.21
N THR A 62 -0.37 8.33 -4.09
CA THR A 62 -0.88 9.09 -5.23
C THR A 62 -0.16 8.69 -6.50
N GLY A 63 -0.92 8.40 -7.55
CA GLY A 63 -0.45 8.21 -8.91
C GLY A 63 0.35 6.94 -9.15
N GLY A 64 0.84 6.81 -10.37
CA GLY A 64 1.80 5.81 -10.80
C GLY A 64 1.31 4.37 -10.95
N PRO A 65 2.25 3.45 -11.14
CA PRO A 65 1.98 2.03 -11.24
C PRO A 65 1.43 1.43 -9.94
N ALA A 66 0.90 0.22 -10.04
CA ALA A 66 0.41 -0.52 -8.88
C ALA A 66 1.53 -0.75 -7.86
N GLY A 67 1.20 -0.60 -6.59
CA GLY A 67 2.15 -0.79 -5.49
C GLY A 67 1.60 -1.61 -4.34
N THR A 68 2.51 -2.33 -3.68
CA THR A 68 2.26 -3.04 -2.42
C THR A 68 3.11 -2.40 -1.34
N TYR A 69 2.48 -2.09 -0.21
CA TYR A 69 3.04 -1.31 0.91
C TYR A 69 2.89 -2.14 2.19
N TRP A 70 3.96 -2.37 2.94
CA TRP A 70 3.90 -3.20 4.15
C TRP A 70 4.91 -2.76 5.20
N ASN A 71 4.64 -3.16 6.44
CA ASN A 71 5.58 -3.11 7.54
C ASN A 71 5.73 -4.53 8.09
N THR A 72 6.94 -5.01 8.29
CA THR A 72 7.21 -6.38 8.79
C THR A 72 6.68 -6.60 10.21
N ALA A 73 6.46 -5.54 10.98
CA ALA A 73 5.79 -5.60 12.27
C ALA A 73 4.32 -6.08 12.17
N ASN A 74 3.70 -5.92 10.99
CA ASN A 74 2.35 -6.38 10.71
C ASN A 74 2.31 -7.85 10.29
N THR A 75 3.06 -8.72 10.95
CA THR A 75 3.06 -10.17 10.68
C THR A 75 2.08 -10.88 11.60
N ALA A 76 1.26 -11.77 11.04
CA ALA A 76 0.27 -12.56 11.76
C ALA A 76 0.31 -14.04 11.40
N LYS A 77 -0.22 -14.89 12.26
CA LYS A 77 -0.37 -16.35 12.05
C LYS A 77 -1.63 -16.88 12.76
N GLY A 78 -2.11 -18.02 12.29
CA GLY A 78 -3.31 -18.66 12.86
C GLY A 78 -4.57 -17.82 12.63
N ASN A 79 -5.25 -17.45 13.72
CA ASN A 79 -6.44 -16.61 13.67
C ASN A 79 -6.07 -15.15 13.94
N TYR A 80 -6.51 -14.25 13.09
CA TYR A 80 -6.22 -12.82 13.24
C TYR A 80 -7.18 -11.96 12.42
N THR A 81 -7.17 -10.67 12.67
CA THR A 81 -7.89 -9.68 11.90
C THR A 81 -6.93 -8.63 11.36
N VAL A 82 -7.09 -8.27 10.07
CA VAL A 82 -6.45 -7.11 9.45
C VAL A 82 -7.53 -6.11 9.09
N ARG A 83 -7.36 -4.84 9.43
CA ARG A 83 -8.33 -3.79 9.08
C ARG A 83 -7.67 -2.46 8.80
N GLY A 84 -8.40 -1.59 8.07
CA GLY A 84 -7.98 -0.23 7.79
C GLY A 84 -9.11 0.57 7.13
N ASN A 85 -9.04 1.88 7.24
CA ASN A 85 -9.91 2.82 6.52
C ASN A 85 -9.20 3.30 5.27
N PHE A 86 -9.87 3.22 4.14
CA PHE A 86 -9.37 3.61 2.84
C PHE A 86 -10.22 4.73 2.28
N ASN A 87 -9.62 5.90 2.12
CA ASN A 87 -10.28 7.06 1.54
C ASN A 87 -9.76 7.22 0.11
N LEU A 88 -10.61 6.91 -0.86
CA LEU A 88 -10.36 7.26 -2.25
C LEU A 88 -10.53 8.77 -2.38
N MET A 89 -9.46 9.46 -2.73
CA MET A 89 -9.42 10.92 -2.89
C MET A 89 -9.62 11.32 -4.35
N LYS A 90 -9.21 10.45 -5.27
CA LYS A 90 -9.41 10.61 -6.70
C LYS A 90 -9.43 9.24 -7.39
N PRO A 91 -10.49 8.90 -8.12
CA PRO A 91 -10.54 7.69 -8.95
C PRO A 91 -9.61 7.84 -10.16
N SER A 92 -9.19 6.70 -10.71
CA SER A 92 -8.53 6.65 -12.00
C SER A 92 -9.53 6.71 -13.16
N GLY A 93 -9.04 6.89 -14.38
CA GLY A 93 -9.86 6.93 -15.60
C GLY A 93 -10.52 5.60 -15.96
N HIS A 94 -10.09 4.49 -15.37
CA HIS A 94 -10.66 3.16 -15.53
C HIS A 94 -10.78 2.44 -14.17
N VAL A 95 -11.40 1.26 -14.13
CA VAL A 95 -11.64 0.55 -12.87
C VAL A 95 -10.34 0.05 -12.28
N ASN A 96 -9.97 0.61 -11.12
CA ASN A 96 -8.81 0.20 -10.34
C ASN A 96 -9.18 -0.07 -8.88
N TYR A 97 -8.34 -0.85 -8.20
CA TYR A 97 -8.63 -1.44 -6.91
C TYR A 97 -7.60 -1.02 -5.85
N TYR A 98 -8.06 -0.92 -4.61
CA TYR A 98 -7.21 -0.63 -3.45
C TYR A 98 -7.72 -1.38 -2.21
N GLY A 99 -6.83 -1.70 -1.26
CA GLY A 99 -7.23 -2.37 -0.04
C GLY A 99 -6.12 -3.17 0.64
N ILE A 100 -6.50 -4.31 1.23
CA ILE A 100 -5.69 -5.11 2.15
C ILE A 100 -4.93 -6.21 1.42
N VAL A 101 -3.65 -6.38 1.80
CA VAL A 101 -2.81 -7.54 1.53
C VAL A 101 -2.63 -8.32 2.83
N PHE A 102 -2.63 -9.65 2.77
CA PHE A 102 -2.40 -10.52 3.93
C PHE A 102 -1.75 -11.85 3.54
N GLY A 103 -1.19 -12.57 4.53
CA GLY A 103 -0.48 -13.81 4.28
C GLY A 103 0.77 -13.65 3.41
N GLY A 104 1.40 -12.46 3.48
CA GLY A 104 2.53 -12.09 2.63
C GLY A 104 3.83 -12.76 3.02
N SER A 105 4.55 -13.28 2.03
CA SER A 105 5.94 -13.73 2.12
C SER A 105 6.73 -13.27 0.92
N ASP A 106 8.02 -13.05 1.10
CA ASP A 106 8.97 -12.58 0.07
C ASP A 106 8.45 -11.37 -0.74
N LEU A 107 7.78 -10.42 -0.08
CA LEU A 107 7.06 -9.34 -0.74
C LEU A 107 7.93 -8.46 -1.64
N ASN A 108 9.24 -8.42 -1.41
CA ASN A 108 10.19 -7.68 -2.23
C ASN A 108 10.93 -8.57 -3.26
N GLY A 109 10.80 -9.89 -3.14
CA GLY A 109 11.51 -10.86 -3.97
C GLY A 109 10.72 -11.31 -5.20
N VAL A 110 11.37 -12.11 -6.02
CA VAL A 110 10.77 -12.69 -7.24
C VAL A 110 9.72 -13.77 -6.94
N ASN A 111 9.81 -14.40 -5.75
CA ASN A 111 8.89 -15.44 -5.30
C ASN A 111 7.81 -14.86 -4.36
N GLN A 112 7.49 -13.58 -4.49
CA GLN A 112 6.47 -12.95 -3.67
C GLN A 112 5.17 -13.77 -3.67
N GLN A 113 4.59 -13.91 -2.49
CA GLN A 113 3.31 -14.62 -2.34
C GLN A 113 2.43 -13.84 -1.37
N TYR A 114 1.17 -13.62 -1.73
CA TYR A 114 0.18 -13.01 -0.84
C TYR A 114 -1.25 -13.16 -1.38
N LEU A 115 -2.19 -13.06 -0.47
CA LEU A 115 -3.60 -12.82 -0.75
C LEU A 115 -3.89 -11.33 -0.68
N TYR A 116 -4.86 -10.87 -1.47
CA TYR A 116 -5.32 -9.51 -1.36
C TYR A 116 -6.83 -9.38 -1.55
N PHE A 117 -7.42 -8.51 -0.75
CA PHE A 117 -8.82 -8.12 -0.78
C PHE A 117 -8.90 -6.62 -1.05
N LEU A 118 -9.42 -6.26 -2.20
CA LEU A 118 -9.47 -4.88 -2.67
C LEU A 118 -10.89 -4.51 -3.11
N VAL A 119 -11.22 -3.22 -2.98
CA VAL A 119 -12.44 -2.61 -3.50
C VAL A 119 -12.13 -1.63 -4.61
N ALA A 120 -13.13 -1.33 -5.46
CA ALA A 120 -12.99 -0.41 -6.58
C ALA A 120 -14.05 0.70 -6.58
N GLN A 121 -13.76 1.76 -7.32
CA GLN A 121 -14.62 2.92 -7.51
C GLN A 121 -15.97 2.61 -8.17
N ASN A 122 -16.13 1.46 -8.78
CA ASN A 122 -17.38 1.01 -9.41
C ASN A 122 -18.26 0.14 -8.50
N GLY A 123 -17.91 0.01 -7.20
CA GLY A 123 -18.66 -0.79 -6.24
C GLY A 123 -18.33 -2.30 -6.26
N SER A 124 -17.34 -2.73 -7.04
CA SER A 124 -16.89 -4.12 -7.01
C SER A 124 -15.79 -4.34 -5.98
N PHE A 125 -15.62 -5.62 -5.60
CA PHE A 125 -14.46 -6.09 -4.85
C PHE A 125 -13.83 -7.30 -5.53
N ILE A 126 -12.57 -7.53 -5.21
CA ILE A 126 -11.81 -8.70 -5.66
C ILE A 126 -11.09 -9.36 -4.49
N VAL A 127 -11.00 -10.70 -4.54
CA VAL A 127 -10.02 -11.47 -3.79
C VAL A 127 -9.15 -12.21 -4.80
N ARG A 128 -7.85 -12.07 -4.67
CA ARG A 128 -6.89 -12.74 -5.55
C ARG A 128 -5.71 -13.28 -4.75
N HIS A 129 -5.04 -14.26 -5.33
CA HIS A 129 -3.79 -14.83 -4.85
C HIS A 129 -2.67 -14.54 -5.84
N ARG A 130 -1.58 -13.95 -5.37
CA ARG A 130 -0.36 -13.73 -6.13
C ARG A 130 0.73 -14.71 -5.71
N THR A 131 1.41 -15.30 -6.71
CA THR A 131 2.61 -16.13 -6.53
C THR A 131 3.58 -15.75 -7.62
N GLY A 132 4.67 -15.07 -7.29
CA GLY A 132 5.59 -14.45 -8.23
C GLY A 132 4.84 -13.45 -9.13
N GLU A 133 4.89 -13.67 -10.44
CA GLU A 133 4.15 -12.85 -11.41
C GLU A 133 2.72 -13.35 -11.67
N LYS A 134 2.42 -14.58 -11.28
CA LYS A 134 1.10 -15.18 -11.51
C LYS A 134 0.08 -14.64 -10.52
N VAL A 135 -1.06 -14.19 -11.07
CA VAL A 135 -2.23 -13.77 -10.31
C VAL A 135 -3.40 -14.71 -10.60
N SER A 136 -3.93 -15.34 -9.55
CA SER A 136 -5.09 -16.23 -9.62
C SER A 136 -6.31 -15.55 -9.02
N VAL A 137 -7.44 -15.61 -9.73
CA VAL A 137 -8.71 -15.05 -9.25
C VAL A 137 -9.36 -16.02 -8.29
N VAL A 138 -9.73 -15.52 -7.09
CA VAL A 138 -10.57 -16.23 -6.13
C VAL A 138 -12.03 -15.80 -6.33
N VAL A 139 -12.27 -14.48 -6.29
CA VAL A 139 -13.61 -13.90 -6.55
C VAL A 139 -13.47 -12.50 -7.15
N THR A 140 -14.42 -12.12 -7.98
CA THR A 140 -14.65 -10.76 -8.47
C THR A 140 -16.15 -10.54 -8.58
N MET A 141 -16.72 -9.59 -7.83
CA MET A 141 -18.15 -9.31 -7.88
C MET A 141 -18.47 -7.90 -7.33
N PRO A 142 -19.59 -7.28 -7.75
CA PRO A 142 -20.08 -6.07 -7.11
C PRO A 142 -20.74 -6.40 -5.76
N HIS A 143 -20.74 -5.43 -4.84
CA HIS A 143 -21.46 -5.55 -3.58
C HIS A 143 -21.92 -4.16 -3.07
N PRO A 144 -23.17 -4.01 -2.61
CA PRO A 144 -23.72 -2.71 -2.20
C PRO A 144 -23.06 -2.12 -0.96
N ALA A 145 -22.34 -2.91 -0.16
CA ALA A 145 -21.55 -2.41 0.96
C ALA A 145 -20.32 -1.58 0.50
N VAL A 146 -19.85 -1.73 -0.73
CA VAL A 146 -18.75 -0.91 -1.28
C VAL A 146 -19.33 0.45 -1.67
N ARG A 147 -18.91 1.50 -0.96
CA ARG A 147 -19.36 2.86 -1.24
C ARG A 147 -18.72 3.38 -2.52
N LEU A 148 -19.58 3.87 -3.40
CA LEU A 148 -19.18 4.55 -4.63
C LEU A 148 -18.65 5.96 -4.32
N PRO A 149 -17.77 6.52 -5.17
CA PRO A 149 -17.40 7.93 -5.09
C PRO A 149 -18.63 8.83 -5.23
N GLY A 150 -18.69 9.87 -4.38
CA GLY A 150 -19.66 10.93 -4.49
C GLY A 150 -19.40 11.86 -5.68
N ALA A 151 -20.18 12.94 -5.77
CA ALA A 151 -20.03 13.96 -6.82
C ALA A 151 -18.65 14.66 -6.80
N ASP A 152 -17.99 14.66 -5.65
CA ASP A 152 -16.62 15.16 -5.45
C ASP A 152 -15.53 14.16 -5.85
N GLY A 153 -15.91 12.96 -6.30
CA GLY A 153 -15.01 11.88 -6.67
C GLY A 153 -14.42 11.11 -5.48
N THR A 154 -14.86 11.40 -4.24
CA THR A 154 -14.32 10.75 -3.04
C THR A 154 -15.22 9.67 -2.48
N SER A 155 -14.63 8.66 -1.81
CA SER A 155 -15.36 7.66 -1.04
C SER A 155 -14.50 7.08 0.08
N THR A 156 -15.15 6.68 1.17
CA THR A 156 -14.49 6.02 2.31
C THR A 156 -15.03 4.62 2.49
N ASN A 157 -14.13 3.63 2.48
CA ASN A 157 -14.46 2.24 2.77
C ASN A 157 -13.59 1.73 3.93
N ALA A 158 -14.24 1.23 4.99
CA ALA A 158 -13.57 0.46 6.03
C ALA A 158 -13.47 -1.00 5.57
N LEU A 159 -12.27 -1.50 5.41
CA LEU A 159 -12.00 -2.88 4.99
C LEU A 159 -11.49 -3.70 6.16
N GLU A 160 -11.92 -4.96 6.22
CA GLU A 160 -11.44 -5.91 7.22
C GLU A 160 -11.37 -7.31 6.62
N VAL A 161 -10.32 -8.05 6.96
CA VAL A 161 -10.14 -9.47 6.68
C VAL A 161 -10.04 -10.19 8.00
N ARG A 162 -10.97 -11.13 8.27
CA ARG A 162 -10.97 -11.97 9.46
C ARG A 162 -10.52 -13.37 9.07
N VAL A 163 -9.35 -13.76 9.52
CA VAL A 163 -8.79 -15.08 9.26
C VAL A 163 -9.13 -15.96 10.46
N GLY A 164 -10.01 -16.92 10.25
CA GLY A 164 -10.38 -17.95 11.23
C GLY A 164 -9.62 -19.27 11.02
N ALA A 165 -9.98 -20.29 11.78
CA ALA A 165 -9.37 -21.61 11.70
C ALA A 165 -9.69 -22.31 10.36
N ALA A 166 -10.93 -22.24 9.91
CA ALA A 166 -11.43 -22.96 8.73
C ALA A 166 -11.79 -22.05 7.54
N GLN A 167 -12.03 -20.77 7.79
CA GLN A 167 -12.52 -19.82 6.78
C GLN A 167 -11.95 -18.44 6.96
N ILE A 168 -12.08 -17.63 5.91
CA ILE A 168 -11.71 -16.22 5.86
C ILE A 168 -12.96 -15.43 5.50
N GLU A 169 -13.28 -14.40 6.31
CA GLU A 169 -14.35 -13.45 6.02
C GLU A 169 -13.77 -12.14 5.48
N TYR A 170 -14.39 -11.63 4.44
CA TYR A 170 -14.06 -10.34 3.84
C TYR A 170 -15.17 -9.34 4.16
N VAL A 171 -14.81 -8.24 4.79
CA VAL A 171 -15.75 -7.29 5.38
C VAL A 171 -15.54 -5.90 4.78
N VAL A 172 -16.61 -5.27 4.33
CA VAL A 172 -16.64 -3.87 3.88
C VAL A 172 -17.67 -3.11 4.71
N ASN A 173 -17.25 -2.01 5.32
CA ASN A 173 -18.13 -1.13 6.11
C ASN A 173 -18.96 -1.87 7.17
N GLY A 174 -18.35 -2.88 7.82
CA GLY A 174 -18.98 -3.70 8.86
C GLY A 174 -19.82 -4.86 8.34
N GLN A 175 -20.02 -5.00 7.03
CA GLN A 175 -20.79 -6.07 6.41
C GLN A 175 -19.88 -7.14 5.81
N VAL A 176 -20.09 -8.43 6.12
CA VAL A 176 -19.41 -9.54 5.45
C VAL A 176 -19.91 -9.60 4.00
N VAL A 177 -19.01 -9.35 3.05
CA VAL A 177 -19.32 -9.33 1.62
C VAL A 177 -19.01 -10.66 0.94
N HIS A 178 -18.12 -11.47 1.54
CA HIS A 178 -17.76 -12.78 1.03
C HIS A 178 -17.07 -13.60 2.10
N THR A 179 -17.11 -14.93 1.93
CA THR A 179 -16.39 -15.91 2.78
C THR A 179 -15.75 -16.95 1.88
N THR A 180 -14.51 -17.32 2.17
CA THR A 180 -13.83 -18.46 1.51
C THR A 180 -13.40 -19.49 2.53
N PRO A 181 -13.39 -20.78 2.18
CA PRO A 181 -12.70 -21.78 3.00
C PRO A 181 -11.18 -21.49 2.99
N LYS A 182 -10.50 -21.89 4.03
CA LYS A 182 -9.02 -21.75 4.14
C LYS A 182 -8.33 -22.95 3.47
N THR A 183 -8.59 -23.14 2.17
CA THR A 183 -8.09 -24.25 1.35
C THR A 183 -7.70 -23.77 -0.06
N GLY A 184 -6.93 -24.56 -0.79
CA GLY A 184 -6.52 -24.23 -2.16
C GLY A 184 -5.78 -22.89 -2.24
N LEU A 185 -6.25 -21.95 -3.07
CA LEU A 185 -5.63 -20.62 -3.25
C LEU A 185 -5.63 -19.78 -1.98
N THR A 186 -6.54 -20.04 -1.03
CA THR A 186 -6.71 -19.29 0.21
C THR A 186 -6.15 -20.00 1.45
N ALA A 187 -5.41 -21.12 1.27
CA ALA A 187 -4.84 -21.89 2.37
C ALA A 187 -3.73 -21.15 3.14
N GLN A 188 -2.88 -20.39 2.43
CA GLN A 188 -1.71 -19.73 3.02
C GLN A 188 -2.09 -18.32 3.48
N THR A 189 -2.33 -18.19 4.77
CA THR A 189 -2.75 -16.92 5.39
C THR A 189 -1.75 -16.38 6.40
N ASN A 190 -0.76 -17.19 6.83
CA ASN A 190 0.27 -16.73 7.76
C ASN A 190 1.30 -15.87 7.02
N GLY A 191 1.66 -14.74 7.59
CA GLY A 191 2.65 -13.85 7.01
C GLY A 191 2.38 -12.37 7.25
N ILE A 192 2.99 -11.53 6.43
CA ILE A 192 2.91 -10.08 6.52
C ILE A 192 1.57 -9.60 5.97
N ALA A 193 0.98 -8.63 6.67
CA ALA A 193 -0.14 -7.86 6.16
C ALA A 193 0.31 -6.46 5.72
N GLY A 194 -0.39 -5.91 4.74
CA GLY A 194 -0.08 -4.62 4.14
C GLY A 194 -1.25 -4.07 3.32
N VAL A 195 -0.92 -3.13 2.47
CA VAL A 195 -1.84 -2.40 1.61
C VAL A 195 -1.44 -2.58 0.15
N ARG A 196 -2.41 -2.65 -0.74
CA ARG A 196 -2.19 -2.55 -2.17
C ARG A 196 -3.04 -1.43 -2.75
N VAL A 197 -2.42 -0.60 -3.58
CA VAL A 197 -3.08 0.44 -4.38
C VAL A 197 -2.70 0.22 -5.84
N ASN A 198 -3.70 0.05 -6.69
CA ASN A 198 -3.48 -0.15 -8.11
C ASN A 198 -3.34 1.20 -8.83
N HIS A 199 -3.23 1.14 -10.15
CA HIS A 199 -2.77 2.22 -11.02
C HIS A 199 -3.52 3.54 -10.87
N VAL A 200 -2.77 4.65 -10.82
CA VAL A 200 -3.26 6.03 -10.97
C VAL A 200 -4.37 6.43 -9.98
N LEU A 201 -4.48 5.73 -8.87
CA LEU A 201 -5.37 6.08 -7.77
C LEU A 201 -4.73 7.10 -6.83
N ASP A 202 -5.57 7.83 -6.12
CA ASP A 202 -5.18 8.67 -5.00
C ASP A 202 -5.95 8.17 -3.77
N VAL A 203 -5.24 7.52 -2.85
CA VAL A 203 -5.84 6.83 -1.69
C VAL A 203 -5.11 7.20 -0.41
N THR A 204 -5.87 7.61 0.60
CA THR A 204 -5.36 7.73 1.98
C THR A 204 -5.73 6.49 2.77
N VAL A 205 -4.77 5.94 3.50
CA VAL A 205 -4.94 4.79 4.39
C VAL A 205 -4.77 5.24 5.83
N ASP A 206 -5.75 4.96 6.68
CA ASP A 206 -5.76 5.30 8.10
C ASP A 206 -6.21 4.12 8.96
N GLY A 207 -5.74 4.08 10.22
CA GLY A 207 -6.13 3.03 11.16
C GLY A 207 -5.76 1.61 10.73
N PHE A 208 -4.74 1.44 9.86
CA PHE A 208 -4.29 0.10 9.46
C PHE A 208 -3.68 -0.63 10.66
N GLN A 209 -4.21 -1.80 10.95
CA GLN A 209 -3.75 -2.61 12.08
C GLN A 209 -3.98 -4.10 11.86
N VAL A 210 -3.14 -4.90 12.52
CA VAL A 210 -3.24 -6.35 12.61
C VAL A 210 -3.49 -6.71 14.07
N GLN A 211 -4.51 -7.50 14.32
CA GLN A 211 -4.87 -7.97 15.65
C GLN A 211 -4.83 -9.49 15.68
N GLN A 212 -3.89 -10.05 16.43
CA GLN A 212 -3.80 -11.48 16.69
C GLN A 212 -4.95 -11.89 17.63
N GLN A 213 -5.59 -13.03 17.38
CA GLN A 213 -6.65 -13.61 18.24
C GLN A 213 -6.11 -14.77 19.07
#